data_d9eeb4fb0ce32bee6ad1458e52cd99b3
#
_entry.id   d9eeb4fb0ce32bee6ad1458e52cd99b3
#
_cell.length_a   1.000
_cell.length_b   1.000
_cell.length_c   1.000
_cell.angle_alpha   90.00
_cell.angle_beta   90.00
_cell.angle_gamma   90.00
#
_symmetry.space_group_name_H-M   'P 1'
#
loop_
_entity.id
_entity.type
_entity.pdbx_description
1 polymer ?
#
loop_
_entity_poly.entity_id
_entity_poly.type
_entity_poly.pdbx_seq_one_letter_code
_entity_poly.pdbx_strand_id
1 'polypeptide(L)'
;MNKKFTDEAWDDYQYWVETDKKYLKRINQLIKDIDRNPCEGIGKPEPLKANLHGYWSRRIDKVHRIVYTVENKQIVYISFRFHYDK
;
A
#
# COMPACT_ATOMS: atom_id res chain seq x y z
N MET A 1 12.66 -3.72 7.05
CA MET A 1 12.89 -3.72 5.59
C MET A 1 12.84 -2.29 5.08
N ASN A 2 13.72 -1.93 4.16
CA ASN A 2 13.69 -0.59 3.58
C ASN A 2 12.44 -0.42 2.73
N LYS A 3 12.01 0.83 2.58
CA LYS A 3 10.82 1.11 1.81
C LYS A 3 11.06 2.28 0.86
N LYS A 4 10.39 2.24 -0.26
CA LYS A 4 10.54 3.21 -1.33
C LYS A 4 9.15 3.59 -1.81
N PHE A 5 8.93 4.86 -2.12
CA PHE A 5 7.66 5.35 -2.63
C PHE A 5 7.86 5.81 -4.05
N THR A 6 6.97 5.39 -4.96
CA THR A 6 6.91 6.02 -6.27
C THR A 6 6.38 7.44 -6.10
N ASP A 7 6.51 8.24 -7.14
CA ASP A 7 5.97 9.61 -7.09
C ASP A 7 4.47 9.58 -6.82
N GLU A 8 3.75 8.66 -7.46
CA GLU A 8 2.31 8.54 -7.23
C GLU A 8 2.01 8.18 -5.78
N ALA A 9 2.75 7.22 -5.22
CA ALA A 9 2.54 6.82 -3.84
C ALA A 9 2.82 7.98 -2.88
N TRP A 10 3.87 8.73 -3.15
CA TRP A 10 4.22 9.89 -2.33
C TRP A 10 3.12 10.95 -2.37
N ASP A 11 2.61 11.25 -3.57
CA ASP A 11 1.52 12.20 -3.71
C ASP A 11 0.26 11.75 -2.98
N ASP A 12 -0.06 10.46 -3.08
CA ASP A 12 -1.21 9.90 -2.37
C ASP A 12 -1.04 10.03 -0.86
N TYR A 13 0.15 9.71 -0.36
CA TYR A 13 0.43 9.79 1.06
C TYR A 13 0.27 11.23 1.55
N GLN A 14 0.82 12.19 0.80
CA GLN A 14 0.69 13.61 1.15
C GLN A 14 -0.77 14.07 1.13
N TYR A 15 -1.56 13.55 0.18
CA TYR A 15 -2.99 13.83 0.15
C TYR A 15 -3.66 13.47 1.49
N TRP A 16 -3.35 12.29 2.02
CA TRP A 16 -3.94 11.86 3.28
C TRP A 16 -3.40 12.66 4.47
N VAL A 17 -2.12 13.02 4.44
CA VAL A 17 -1.55 13.89 5.48
C VAL A 17 -2.34 15.19 5.57
N GLU A 18 -2.75 15.74 4.43
CA GLU A 18 -3.41 17.02 4.38
C GLU A 18 -4.92 16.97 4.54
N THR A 19 -5.55 15.83 4.30
CA THR A 19 -7.00 15.77 4.25
C THR A 19 -7.66 14.93 5.32
N ASP A 20 -7.03 13.85 5.80
CA ASP A 20 -7.73 12.94 6.70
C ASP A 20 -6.77 12.17 7.59
N LYS A 21 -6.70 12.56 8.85
CA LYS A 21 -5.79 11.94 9.81
C LYS A 21 -6.17 10.51 10.16
N LYS A 22 -7.45 10.16 10.06
CA LYS A 22 -7.87 8.77 10.32
C LYS A 22 -7.32 7.83 9.26
N TYR A 23 -7.39 8.24 8.00
CA TYR A 23 -6.82 7.46 6.91
C TYR A 23 -5.31 7.36 7.07
N LEU A 24 -4.67 8.46 7.41
CA LEU A 24 -3.22 8.46 7.62
C LEU A 24 -2.82 7.47 8.70
N LYS A 25 -3.54 7.46 9.81
CA LYS A 25 -3.25 6.54 10.91
C LYS A 25 -3.39 5.08 10.44
N ARG A 26 -4.45 4.78 9.71
CA ARG A 26 -4.66 3.44 9.18
C ARG A 26 -3.56 3.03 8.22
N ILE A 27 -3.18 3.95 7.32
CA ILE A 27 -2.11 3.71 6.37
C ILE A 27 -0.80 3.41 7.08
N ASN A 28 -0.48 4.19 8.11
CA ASN A 28 0.76 3.99 8.86
C ASN A 28 0.75 2.64 9.58
N GLN A 29 -0.39 2.19 10.09
CA GLN A 29 -0.51 0.86 10.68
C GLN A 29 -0.25 -0.23 9.64
N LEU A 30 -0.81 -0.05 8.45
CA LEU A 30 -0.61 -1.01 7.36
C LEU A 30 0.84 -1.05 6.91
N ILE A 31 1.49 0.10 6.80
CA ILE A 31 2.91 0.14 6.43
C ILE A 31 3.76 -0.64 7.44
N LYS A 32 3.51 -0.44 8.73
CA LYS A 32 4.24 -1.20 9.75
C LYS A 32 4.00 -2.69 9.65
N ASP A 33 2.77 -3.07 9.36
CA ASP A 33 2.43 -4.49 9.26
C ASP A 33 3.07 -5.12 8.02
N ILE A 34 3.08 -4.39 6.91
CA ILE A 34 3.73 -4.84 5.68
C ILE A 34 5.24 -5.02 5.90
N ASP A 35 5.87 -4.12 6.66
CA ASP A 35 7.29 -4.27 6.99
C ASP A 35 7.57 -5.59 7.71
N ARG A 36 6.66 -6.00 8.58
CA ARG A 36 6.84 -7.24 9.34
C ARG A 36 6.63 -8.47 8.45
N ASN A 37 5.60 -8.42 7.62
CA ASN A 37 5.29 -9.54 6.74
C ASN A 37 4.53 -9.04 5.52
N PRO A 38 5.18 -8.97 4.36
CA PRO A 38 4.50 -8.42 3.17
C PRO A 38 3.32 -9.26 2.66
N CYS A 39 3.25 -10.53 3.04
CA CYS A 39 2.25 -11.44 2.46
C CYS A 39 1.11 -11.79 3.42
N GLU A 40 1.22 -11.43 4.68
CA GLU A 40 0.21 -11.77 5.70
C GLU A 40 0.00 -10.62 6.64
N GLY A 41 -1.21 -10.50 7.18
CA GLY A 41 -1.48 -9.54 8.20
C GLY A 41 -2.79 -8.82 7.99
N ILE A 42 -2.87 -7.58 8.50
CA ILE A 42 -4.10 -6.82 8.48
C ILE A 42 -4.39 -6.26 7.10
N GLY A 43 -5.64 -5.90 6.85
CA GLY A 43 -6.03 -5.28 5.59
C GLY A 43 -6.20 -6.25 4.43
N LYS A 44 -6.36 -7.53 4.72
CA LYS A 44 -6.61 -8.57 3.71
C LYS A 44 -5.58 -8.54 2.58
N PRO A 45 -4.31 -8.87 2.87
CA PRO A 45 -3.30 -8.90 1.81
C PRO A 45 -3.72 -9.82 0.68
N GLU A 46 -3.56 -9.33 -0.53
CA GLU A 46 -4.03 -10.06 -1.71
C GLU A 46 -3.03 -9.88 -2.85
N PRO A 47 -2.54 -10.99 -3.45
CA PRO A 47 -1.71 -10.86 -4.63
C PRO A 47 -2.57 -10.46 -5.83
N LEU A 48 -2.08 -9.54 -6.64
CA LEU A 48 -2.79 -9.08 -7.80
C LEU A 48 -2.46 -9.98 -8.99
N LYS A 49 -3.29 -9.90 -10.04
CA LYS A 49 -3.23 -10.84 -11.15
C LYS A 49 -3.03 -10.11 -12.48
N ALA A 50 -2.88 -10.89 -13.54
CA ALA A 50 -2.74 -10.39 -14.91
C ALA A 50 -1.55 -9.44 -15.02
N ASN A 51 -1.73 -8.28 -15.59
CA ASN A 51 -0.63 -7.33 -15.78
C ASN A 51 -0.11 -6.73 -14.49
N LEU A 52 -0.78 -7.01 -13.37
CA LEU A 52 -0.32 -6.58 -12.05
C LEU A 52 0.28 -7.74 -11.25
N HIS A 53 0.60 -8.83 -11.92
CA HIS A 53 1.23 -9.97 -11.28
C HIS A 53 2.54 -9.56 -10.59
N GLY A 54 2.73 -10.03 -9.36
CA GLY A 54 3.90 -9.65 -8.57
C GLY A 54 3.64 -8.51 -7.61
N TYR A 55 2.52 -7.84 -7.76
CA TYR A 55 2.11 -6.77 -6.86
C TYR A 55 1.10 -7.31 -5.86
N TRP A 56 0.98 -6.59 -4.75
CA TRP A 56 0.08 -6.94 -3.66
C TRP A 56 -0.75 -5.73 -3.30
N SER A 57 -1.92 -5.98 -2.69
CA SER A 57 -2.72 -4.89 -2.15
C SER A 57 -3.14 -5.18 -0.72
N ARG A 58 -3.36 -4.12 0.05
CA ARG A 58 -3.99 -4.18 1.36
C ARG A 58 -5.09 -3.14 1.41
N ARG A 59 -6.19 -3.46 2.05
CA ARG A 59 -7.33 -2.56 2.14
C ARG A 59 -7.10 -1.50 3.19
N ILE A 60 -7.25 -0.24 2.79
CA ILE A 60 -7.34 0.87 3.74
C ILE A 60 -8.79 0.93 4.22
N ASP A 61 -9.73 0.90 3.27
CA ASP A 61 -11.16 0.79 3.53
C ASP A 61 -11.82 0.09 2.35
N LYS A 62 -13.13 0.27 2.16
CA LYS A 62 -13.86 -0.38 1.07
C LYS A 62 -13.43 0.11 -0.30
N VAL A 63 -12.98 1.35 -0.39
CA VAL A 63 -12.66 2.00 -1.66
C VAL A 63 -11.17 2.02 -1.92
N HIS A 64 -10.39 2.33 -0.89
CA HIS A 64 -8.97 2.63 -1.05
C HIS A 64 -8.09 1.47 -0.66
N ARG A 65 -6.99 1.30 -1.40
CA ARG A 65 -6.04 0.23 -1.15
C ARG A 65 -4.63 0.78 -1.19
N ILE A 66 -3.74 0.08 -0.50
CA ILE A 66 -2.31 0.25 -0.69
C ILE A 66 -1.90 -0.79 -1.72
N VAL A 67 -1.19 -0.37 -2.77
CA VAL A 67 -0.60 -1.30 -3.73
C VAL A 67 0.91 -1.22 -3.58
N TYR A 68 1.56 -2.37 -3.49
CA TYR A 68 3.00 -2.43 -3.26
C TYR A 68 3.58 -3.70 -3.86
N THR A 69 4.90 -3.74 -3.96
CA THR A 69 5.61 -4.93 -4.35
C THR A 69 6.90 -5.03 -3.54
N VAL A 70 7.53 -6.19 -3.56
CA VAL A 70 8.81 -6.42 -2.88
C VAL A 70 9.87 -6.62 -3.95
N GLU A 71 10.91 -5.79 -3.93
CA GLU A 71 12.02 -5.88 -4.88
C GLU A 71 13.32 -5.70 -4.12
N ASN A 72 14.29 -6.57 -4.38
CA ASN A 72 15.63 -6.42 -3.80
C ASN A 72 15.60 -6.17 -2.29
N LYS A 73 14.73 -6.91 -1.59
CA LYS A 73 14.60 -6.82 -0.13
C LYS A 73 14.13 -5.44 0.34
N GLN A 74 13.37 -4.74 -0.50
CA GLN A 74 12.69 -3.53 -0.06
C GLN A 74 11.24 -3.55 -0.52
N ILE A 75 10.41 -2.81 0.21
CA ILE A 75 9.02 -2.64 -0.15
C ILE A 75 8.93 -1.41 -1.05
N VAL A 76 8.32 -1.56 -2.22
CA VAL A 76 8.09 -0.43 -3.12
C VAL A 76 6.60 -0.14 -3.12
N TYR A 77 6.22 1.03 -2.60
CA TYR A 77 4.82 1.45 -2.57
C TYR A 77 4.45 2.14 -3.87
N ILE A 78 3.33 1.71 -4.45
CA ILE A 78 2.89 2.16 -5.76
C ILE A 78 1.78 3.20 -5.62
N SER A 79 0.83 2.98 -4.70
CA SER A 79 -0.27 3.91 -4.50
C SER A 79 -0.92 3.69 -3.14
N PHE A 80 -1.62 4.73 -2.65
CA PHE A 80 -2.36 4.68 -1.39
C PHE A 80 -3.79 5.18 -1.56
N ARG A 81 -4.28 5.29 -2.80
CA ARG A 81 -5.64 5.75 -3.06
C ARG A 81 -6.27 4.89 -4.13
N PHE A 82 -7.60 4.75 -4.06
CA PHE A 82 -8.40 3.97 -5.02
C PHE A 82 -7.91 2.52 -5.05
N HIS A 83 -8.41 1.73 -5.95
CA HIS A 83 -7.88 0.40 -6.15
C HIS A 83 -7.61 0.14 -7.62
N TYR A 84 -6.77 -0.86 -7.83
CA TYR A 84 -6.20 -1.21 -9.11
C TYR A 84 -6.90 -2.42 -9.65
N ASP A 85 -8.10 -2.28 -10.09
CA ASP A 85 -8.83 -3.42 -10.63
C ASP A 85 -9.37 -3.12 -12.00
N LYS A 86 -8.56 -2.60 -12.80
CA LYS A 86 -8.96 -2.22 -14.14
C LYS A 86 -9.08 -3.40 -15.05
#